data_6d56f174c13ecb649a1a189f2b15a7a5
#
_entry.id   6d56f174c13ecb649a1a189f2b15a7a5
#
_cell.length_a   1.000
_cell.length_b   1.000
_cell.length_c   1.000
_cell.angle_alpha   90.00
_cell.angle_beta   90.00
_cell.angle_gamma   90.00
#
_symmetry.space_group_name_H-M   'P 1'
#
loop_
_entity.id
_entity.type
_entity.pdbx_description
1 polymer ?
#
loop_
_entity_poly.entity_id
_entity_poly.type
_entity_poly.pdbx_seq_one_letter_code
_entity_poly.pdbx_strand_id
1 'polypeptide(L)'
;MSSIIIFIYKMYVLFETAGGFALFKVIKDKKVEKVDNLHEDFATPEGAAQIVKLKAFKKFKDTKDALKSVEKLMKGKLSKGLEKFLDKNLVQKGIEEEICVADKKLGKTIQEKLGLTCKTGDKVNELMRCIRFQMQSLINGLEDTKQYRQMQLGLAHSVSRYTLSFSSDKVDTMIIQAVSLLEDLDKELNNYAMRLKEWYSWHFPELAKIVTDNITYSQAVMLIGMRTNVKSLTDEQLLEVVPEEIAQEVREAAEISMGTEILQEDENHLKTLANQVV
;
A
#
# COMPACT_ATOMS: atom_id res chain seq x y z
N MET A 1 -16.14 -48.32 -1.30
CA MET A 1 -15.36 -47.26 -2.01
C MET A 1 -15.88 -45.92 -1.53
N SER A 2 -15.21 -45.34 -0.50
CA SER A 2 -15.60 -44.06 0.05
C SER A 2 -15.02 -42.97 -0.84
N SER A 3 -15.86 -42.27 -1.58
CA SER A 3 -15.49 -41.09 -2.32
C SER A 3 -15.07 -39.99 -1.32
N ILE A 4 -13.77 -39.73 -1.22
CA ILE A 4 -13.24 -38.60 -0.52
C ILE A 4 -13.65 -37.37 -1.33
N ILE A 5 -14.72 -36.71 -0.90
CA ILE A 5 -15.10 -35.39 -1.40
C ILE A 5 -14.02 -34.44 -0.89
N ILE A 6 -13.03 -34.16 -1.73
CA ILE A 6 -12.07 -33.08 -1.49
C ILE A 6 -12.87 -31.80 -1.57
N PHE A 7 -13.27 -31.24 -0.42
CA PHE A 7 -13.77 -29.90 -0.32
C PHE A 7 -12.64 -28.94 -0.75
N ILE A 8 -12.62 -28.59 -2.01
CA ILE A 8 -11.78 -27.50 -2.51
C ILE A 8 -12.48 -26.22 -2.01
N TYR A 9 -12.03 -25.70 -0.88
CA TYR A 9 -12.45 -24.40 -0.39
C TYR A 9 -12.04 -23.36 -1.43
N LYS A 10 -12.97 -22.92 -2.23
CA LYS A 10 -12.76 -21.82 -3.19
C LYS A 10 -13.02 -20.53 -2.45
N MET A 11 -11.98 -19.73 -2.25
CA MET A 11 -12.03 -18.48 -1.54
C MET A 11 -11.93 -17.32 -2.52
N TYR A 12 -12.69 -16.26 -2.28
CA TYR A 12 -12.59 -15.02 -3.05
C TYR A 12 -11.98 -13.91 -2.19
N VAL A 13 -11.31 -12.95 -2.83
CA VAL A 13 -10.75 -11.78 -2.16
C VAL A 13 -11.35 -10.54 -2.81
N LEU A 14 -12.01 -9.73 -2.01
CA LEU A 14 -12.42 -8.39 -2.39
C LEU A 14 -11.27 -7.44 -2.13
N PHE A 15 -10.73 -6.85 -3.19
CA PHE A 15 -9.61 -5.94 -3.13
C PHE A 15 -10.02 -4.55 -3.64
N GLU A 16 -9.75 -3.54 -2.83
CA GLU A 16 -10.13 -2.15 -3.07
C GLU A 16 -8.93 -1.39 -3.60
N THR A 17 -9.13 -0.66 -4.69
CA THR A 17 -8.09 0.17 -5.31
C THR A 17 -8.60 1.58 -5.54
N ALA A 18 -7.70 2.54 -5.73
CA ALA A 18 -8.08 3.88 -6.14
C ALA A 18 -8.79 3.92 -7.50
N GLY A 19 -8.57 2.91 -8.34
CA GLY A 19 -9.19 2.76 -9.66
C GLY A 19 -10.54 2.07 -9.65
N GLY A 20 -10.87 1.31 -8.60
CA GLY A 20 -12.10 0.51 -8.55
C GLY A 20 -12.04 -0.68 -7.60
N PHE A 21 -12.99 -1.58 -7.76
CA PHE A 21 -13.10 -2.81 -6.99
C PHE A 21 -12.64 -4.01 -7.81
N ALA A 22 -11.73 -4.79 -7.28
CA ALA A 22 -11.26 -6.05 -7.86
C ALA A 22 -11.77 -7.23 -7.04
N LEU A 23 -12.19 -8.28 -7.73
CA LEU A 23 -12.54 -9.56 -7.13
C LEU A 23 -11.58 -10.61 -7.65
N PHE A 24 -10.78 -11.17 -6.77
CA PHE A 24 -9.87 -12.26 -7.08
C PHE A 24 -10.44 -13.59 -6.62
N LYS A 25 -10.14 -14.64 -7.35
CA LYS A 25 -10.36 -16.02 -6.95
C LYS A 25 -9.03 -16.60 -6.49
N VAL A 26 -9.01 -17.19 -5.30
CA VAL A 26 -7.86 -17.93 -4.81
C VAL A 26 -7.85 -19.31 -5.46
N ILE A 27 -6.70 -19.70 -6.03
CA ILE A 27 -6.53 -20.98 -6.75
C ILE A 27 -5.90 -22.01 -5.81
N LYS A 28 -4.94 -21.58 -4.96
CA LYS A 28 -4.19 -22.45 -4.04
C LYS A 28 -4.45 -22.10 -2.58
N ASP A 29 -5.62 -22.49 -2.06
CA ASP A 29 -6.06 -22.15 -0.69
C ASP A 29 -5.08 -22.65 0.39
N LYS A 30 -4.49 -23.83 0.21
CA LYS A 30 -3.52 -24.41 1.16
C LYS A 30 -2.26 -23.57 1.35
N LYS A 31 -1.86 -22.79 0.33
CA LYS A 31 -0.72 -21.88 0.44
C LYS A 31 -1.08 -20.60 1.21
N VAL A 32 -2.31 -20.13 1.06
CA VAL A 32 -2.82 -18.97 1.81
C VAL A 32 -3.00 -19.28 3.30
N GLU A 33 -3.21 -20.54 3.67
CA GLU A 33 -3.26 -20.97 5.08
C GLU A 33 -1.88 -21.01 5.73
N LYS A 34 -0.81 -21.28 4.95
CA LYS A 34 0.58 -21.24 5.39
C LYS A 34 1.21 -19.90 5.03
N VAL A 35 1.04 -18.92 5.91
CA VAL A 35 1.40 -17.51 5.68
C VAL A 35 2.91 -17.28 5.56
N ASP A 36 3.72 -18.15 6.15
CA ASP A 36 5.16 -17.91 6.39
C ASP A 36 5.98 -17.65 5.11
N ASN A 37 5.55 -18.16 3.94
CA ASN A 37 6.28 -18.00 2.67
C ASN A 37 5.41 -17.41 1.55
N LEU A 38 4.28 -16.79 1.89
CA LEU A 38 3.36 -16.26 0.88
C LEU A 38 4.00 -15.13 0.06
N HIS A 39 4.85 -14.31 0.68
CA HIS A 39 5.55 -13.21 0.01
C HIS A 39 6.52 -13.70 -1.08
N GLU A 40 7.20 -14.85 -0.87
CA GLU A 40 8.09 -15.44 -1.87
C GLU A 40 7.32 -15.86 -3.13
N ASP A 41 6.14 -16.46 -2.94
CA ASP A 41 5.26 -16.85 -4.04
C ASP A 41 4.75 -15.63 -4.84
N PHE A 42 4.67 -14.45 -4.21
CA PHE A 42 4.27 -13.18 -4.86
C PHE A 42 5.44 -12.32 -5.31
N ALA A 43 6.68 -12.79 -5.18
CA ALA A 43 7.86 -12.05 -5.64
C ALA A 43 7.84 -11.81 -7.17
N THR A 44 7.23 -12.73 -7.93
CA THR A 44 7.08 -12.62 -9.39
C THR A 44 5.62 -12.53 -9.83
N PRO A 45 5.31 -11.84 -10.95
CA PRO A 45 3.97 -11.79 -11.52
C PRO A 45 3.38 -13.17 -11.83
N GLU A 46 4.22 -14.09 -12.32
CA GLU A 46 3.84 -15.46 -12.66
C GLU A 46 3.50 -16.26 -11.41
N GLY A 47 4.27 -16.09 -10.34
CA GLY A 47 4.00 -16.71 -9.04
C GLY A 47 2.67 -16.24 -8.46
N ALA A 48 2.43 -14.94 -8.46
CA ALA A 48 1.18 -14.34 -8.02
C ALA A 48 -0.03 -14.86 -8.81
N ALA A 49 0.09 -14.97 -10.15
CA ALA A 49 -0.97 -15.47 -11.02
C ALA A 49 -1.31 -16.96 -10.79
N GLN A 50 -0.39 -17.73 -10.19
CA GLN A 50 -0.66 -19.12 -9.80
C GLN A 50 -1.48 -19.24 -8.51
N ILE A 51 -1.47 -18.21 -7.66
CA ILE A 51 -2.17 -18.20 -6.37
C ILE A 51 -3.52 -17.50 -6.47
N VAL A 52 -3.56 -16.36 -7.14
CA VAL A 52 -4.80 -15.58 -7.31
C VAL A 52 -5.04 -15.27 -8.78
N LYS A 53 -6.30 -15.30 -9.18
CA LYS A 53 -6.72 -14.93 -10.53
C LYS A 53 -7.80 -13.86 -10.45
N LEU A 54 -7.67 -12.81 -11.24
CA LEU A 54 -8.69 -11.79 -11.36
C LEU A 54 -9.96 -12.41 -11.95
N LYS A 55 -11.07 -12.29 -11.22
CA LYS A 55 -12.40 -12.73 -11.68
C LYS A 55 -13.19 -11.60 -12.30
N ALA A 56 -13.14 -10.44 -11.67
CA ALA A 56 -13.83 -9.25 -12.14
C ALA A 56 -13.15 -7.99 -11.61
N PHE A 57 -13.15 -6.95 -12.42
CA PHE A 57 -12.72 -5.61 -12.03
C PHE A 57 -13.80 -4.61 -12.42
N LYS A 58 -14.17 -3.76 -11.48
CA LYS A 58 -15.12 -2.68 -11.70
C LYS A 58 -14.41 -1.35 -11.51
N LYS A 59 -14.05 -0.70 -12.61
CA LYS A 59 -13.47 0.63 -12.61
C LYS A 59 -14.51 1.66 -12.15
N PHE A 60 -14.09 2.65 -11.36
CA PHE A 60 -14.91 3.81 -11.05
C PHE A 60 -15.15 4.63 -12.33
N LYS A 61 -16.35 5.19 -12.44
CA LYS A 61 -16.72 5.99 -13.62
C LYS A 61 -16.00 7.33 -13.65
N ASP A 62 -15.95 7.97 -12.49
CA ASP A 62 -15.33 9.27 -12.27
C ASP A 62 -14.87 9.41 -10.82
N THR A 63 -14.19 10.51 -10.52
CA THR A 63 -13.71 10.84 -9.17
C THR A 63 -14.86 10.98 -8.17
N LYS A 64 -16.05 11.41 -8.60
CA LYS A 64 -17.23 11.53 -7.72
C LYS A 64 -17.77 10.17 -7.30
N ASP A 65 -17.77 9.19 -8.21
CA ASP A 65 -18.16 7.81 -7.92
C ASP A 65 -17.15 7.14 -6.97
N ALA A 66 -15.85 7.37 -7.21
CA ALA A 66 -14.79 6.92 -6.33
C ALA A 66 -14.94 7.51 -4.91
N LEU A 67 -15.10 8.83 -4.79
CA LEU A 67 -15.24 9.51 -3.52
C LEU A 67 -16.46 9.01 -2.72
N LYS A 68 -17.62 8.88 -3.36
CA LYS A 68 -18.83 8.34 -2.71
C LYS A 68 -18.64 6.90 -2.23
N SER A 69 -17.85 6.12 -2.96
CA SER A 69 -17.55 4.74 -2.59
C SER A 69 -16.61 4.69 -1.40
N VAL A 70 -15.52 5.48 -1.41
CA VAL A 70 -14.56 5.58 -0.31
C VAL A 70 -15.23 6.12 0.96
N GLU A 71 -16.05 7.16 0.87
CA GLU A 71 -16.79 7.69 2.03
C GLU A 71 -17.59 6.62 2.75
N LYS A 72 -18.27 5.76 1.99
CA LYS A 72 -19.06 4.66 2.57
C LYS A 72 -18.16 3.59 3.17
N LEU A 73 -17.06 3.25 2.49
CA LEU A 73 -16.09 2.28 2.99
C LEU A 73 -15.46 2.74 4.31
N MET A 74 -15.04 4.01 4.42
CA MET A 74 -14.52 4.58 5.67
C MET A 74 -15.50 4.46 6.84
N LYS A 75 -16.80 4.48 6.55
CA LYS A 75 -17.88 4.27 7.56
C LYS A 75 -18.25 2.79 7.75
N GLY A 76 -17.54 1.85 7.12
CA GLY A 76 -17.85 0.42 7.13
C GLY A 76 -19.18 0.08 6.44
N LYS A 77 -19.64 0.94 5.51
CA LYS A 77 -20.91 0.78 4.82
C LYS A 77 -20.72 0.33 3.37
N LEU A 78 -21.63 -0.48 2.88
CA LEU A 78 -21.65 -0.95 1.50
C LEU A 78 -22.10 0.17 0.55
N SER A 79 -21.27 0.49 -0.47
CA SER A 79 -21.69 1.41 -1.53
C SER A 79 -22.61 0.70 -2.52
N LYS A 80 -23.57 1.44 -3.12
CA LYS A 80 -24.47 0.88 -4.16
C LYS A 80 -23.68 0.25 -5.34
N GLY A 81 -22.51 0.83 -5.63
CA GLY A 81 -21.60 0.31 -6.65
C GLY A 81 -21.02 -1.04 -6.29
N LEU A 82 -20.50 -1.17 -5.06
CA LEU A 82 -19.92 -2.41 -4.56
C LEU A 82 -21.00 -3.50 -4.39
N GLU A 83 -22.17 -3.12 -3.86
CA GLU A 83 -23.30 -4.03 -3.72
C GLU A 83 -23.70 -4.68 -5.04
N LYS A 84 -23.94 -3.89 -6.08
CA LYS A 84 -24.23 -4.40 -7.43
C LYS A 84 -23.11 -5.24 -8.03
N PHE A 85 -21.86 -4.90 -7.70
CA PHE A 85 -20.72 -5.65 -8.19
C PHE A 85 -20.61 -7.03 -7.56
N LEU A 86 -20.79 -7.13 -6.24
CA LEU A 86 -20.80 -8.42 -5.53
C LEU A 86 -22.02 -9.25 -5.90
N ASP A 87 -23.20 -8.64 -5.96
CA ASP A 87 -24.44 -9.31 -6.37
C ASP A 87 -24.28 -9.97 -7.74
N LYS A 88 -23.86 -9.22 -8.75
CA LYS A 88 -23.67 -9.72 -10.12
C LYS A 88 -22.63 -10.84 -10.23
N ASN A 89 -21.55 -10.76 -9.48
CA ASN A 89 -20.40 -11.66 -9.65
C ASN A 89 -20.43 -12.88 -8.72
N LEU A 90 -21.17 -12.82 -7.64
CA LEU A 90 -21.23 -13.87 -6.61
C LEU A 90 -22.67 -14.35 -6.41
N VAL A 91 -23.58 -13.49 -5.95
CA VAL A 91 -24.94 -13.89 -5.57
C VAL A 91 -25.72 -14.44 -6.74
N GLN A 92 -25.82 -13.69 -7.87
CA GLN A 92 -26.55 -14.15 -9.07
C GLN A 92 -25.93 -15.38 -9.73
N LYS A 93 -24.68 -15.70 -9.40
CA LYS A 93 -23.98 -16.91 -9.90
C LYS A 93 -24.08 -18.09 -8.94
N GLY A 94 -24.83 -17.95 -7.84
CA GLY A 94 -24.99 -19.00 -6.84
C GLY A 94 -23.66 -19.41 -6.18
N ILE A 95 -22.74 -18.45 -5.99
CA ILE A 95 -21.43 -18.70 -5.40
C ILE A 95 -21.58 -18.53 -3.90
N GLU A 96 -21.45 -19.63 -3.15
CA GLU A 96 -21.56 -19.68 -1.69
C GLU A 96 -20.19 -19.66 -0.98
N GLU A 97 -19.10 -19.51 -1.74
CA GLU A 97 -17.74 -19.54 -1.20
C GLU A 97 -17.43 -18.29 -0.34
N GLU A 98 -16.51 -18.45 0.60
CA GLU A 98 -16.08 -17.39 1.52
C GLU A 98 -15.40 -16.22 0.77
N ILE A 99 -15.68 -15.00 1.23
CA ILE A 99 -15.06 -13.77 0.74
C ILE A 99 -14.12 -13.20 1.79
N CYS A 100 -12.85 -13.04 1.45
CA CYS A 100 -11.87 -12.33 2.25
C CYS A 100 -12.05 -10.83 2.08
N VAL A 101 -12.19 -10.12 3.19
CA VAL A 101 -12.39 -8.67 3.26
C VAL A 101 -11.42 -8.08 4.29
N ALA A 102 -10.82 -6.92 4.01
CA ALA A 102 -9.89 -6.27 4.94
C ALA A 102 -10.59 -5.76 6.22
N ASP A 103 -11.72 -5.07 6.07
CA ASP A 103 -12.42 -4.46 7.18
C ASP A 103 -13.54 -5.37 7.72
N LYS A 104 -13.48 -5.63 9.05
CA LYS A 104 -14.51 -6.40 9.77
C LYS A 104 -15.91 -5.78 9.72
N LYS A 105 -16.01 -4.43 9.75
CA LYS A 105 -17.30 -3.72 9.70
C LYS A 105 -17.94 -3.88 8.33
N LEU A 106 -17.13 -3.72 7.27
CA LEU A 106 -17.58 -3.94 5.90
C LEU A 106 -18.01 -5.41 5.69
N GLY A 107 -17.23 -6.37 6.20
CA GLY A 107 -17.56 -7.80 6.14
C GLY A 107 -18.93 -8.13 6.77
N LYS A 108 -19.20 -7.60 7.95
CA LYS A 108 -20.54 -7.74 8.60
C LYS A 108 -21.66 -7.15 7.74
N THR A 109 -21.45 -5.96 7.19
CA THR A 109 -22.45 -5.30 6.33
C THR A 109 -22.70 -6.08 5.03
N ILE A 110 -21.68 -6.72 4.45
CA ILE A 110 -21.83 -7.60 3.28
C ILE A 110 -22.63 -8.84 3.66
N GLN A 111 -22.32 -9.47 4.78
CA GLN A 111 -23.03 -10.65 5.27
C GLN A 111 -24.51 -10.35 5.53
N GLU A 112 -24.82 -9.24 6.19
CA GLU A 112 -26.20 -8.84 6.51
C GLU A 112 -27.03 -8.52 5.27
N LYS A 113 -26.42 -7.90 4.23
CA LYS A 113 -27.16 -7.46 3.05
C LYS A 113 -27.20 -8.46 1.91
N LEU A 114 -26.16 -9.21 1.72
CA LEU A 114 -25.98 -10.11 0.57
C LEU A 114 -25.96 -11.59 0.97
N GLY A 115 -25.95 -11.90 2.27
CA GLY A 115 -25.90 -13.28 2.77
C GLY A 115 -24.57 -13.99 2.51
N LEU A 116 -23.51 -13.25 2.12
CA LEU A 116 -22.22 -13.82 1.78
C LEU A 116 -21.35 -13.99 3.01
N THR A 117 -20.74 -15.16 3.20
CA THR A 117 -19.84 -15.42 4.32
C THR A 117 -18.53 -14.67 4.13
N CYS A 118 -18.18 -13.80 5.09
CA CYS A 118 -16.97 -12.98 5.03
C CYS A 118 -15.92 -13.45 6.03
N LYS A 119 -14.68 -13.59 5.57
CA LYS A 119 -13.50 -13.91 6.37
C LYS A 119 -12.59 -12.70 6.50
N THR A 120 -12.14 -12.42 7.72
CA THR A 120 -11.22 -11.32 8.04
C THR A 120 -10.16 -11.82 9.00
N GLY A 121 -9.00 -11.17 9.06
CA GLY A 121 -7.92 -11.50 10.01
C GLY A 121 -6.55 -11.37 9.40
N ASP A 122 -5.51 -11.68 10.16
CA ASP A 122 -4.12 -11.42 9.79
C ASP A 122 -3.69 -12.15 8.50
N LYS A 123 -4.14 -13.39 8.32
CA LYS A 123 -3.88 -14.14 7.07
C LYS A 123 -4.47 -13.45 5.84
N VAL A 124 -5.66 -12.85 5.98
CA VAL A 124 -6.32 -12.10 4.90
C VAL A 124 -5.55 -10.81 4.63
N ASN A 125 -5.10 -10.12 5.68
CA ASN A 125 -4.32 -8.90 5.56
C ASN A 125 -2.99 -9.16 4.84
N GLU A 126 -2.32 -10.27 5.18
CA GLU A 126 -1.08 -10.68 4.52
C GLU A 126 -1.31 -11.00 3.04
N LEU A 127 -2.35 -11.75 2.71
CA LEU A 127 -2.72 -12.00 1.32
C LEU A 127 -3.01 -10.70 0.56
N MET A 128 -3.71 -9.76 1.18
CA MET A 128 -3.97 -8.45 0.57
C MET A 128 -2.70 -7.62 0.40
N ARG A 129 -1.73 -7.73 1.32
CA ARG A 129 -0.42 -7.10 1.19
C ARG A 129 0.32 -7.64 -0.04
N CYS A 130 0.33 -8.97 -0.20
CA CYS A 130 0.95 -9.63 -1.35
C CYS A 130 0.25 -9.26 -2.67
N ILE A 131 -1.08 -9.23 -2.72
CA ILE A 131 -1.84 -8.78 -3.88
C ILE A 131 -1.51 -7.32 -4.22
N ARG A 132 -1.36 -6.45 -3.21
CA ARG A 132 -1.02 -5.03 -3.42
C ARG A 132 0.35 -4.88 -4.06
N PHE A 133 1.31 -5.70 -3.67
CA PHE A 133 2.65 -5.69 -4.25
C PHE A 133 2.63 -5.99 -5.76
N GLN A 134 1.81 -6.96 -6.20
CA GLN A 134 1.68 -7.36 -7.61
C GLN A 134 0.40 -6.83 -8.29
N MET A 135 -0.23 -5.80 -7.74
CA MET A 135 -1.53 -5.30 -8.19
C MET A 135 -1.55 -4.90 -9.66
N GLN A 136 -0.47 -4.27 -10.14
CA GLN A 136 -0.39 -3.77 -11.53
C GLN A 136 -0.35 -4.91 -12.55
N SER A 137 0.30 -6.02 -12.22
CA SER A 137 0.36 -7.20 -13.07
C SER A 137 -0.92 -8.05 -13.01
N LEU A 138 -1.62 -8.02 -11.87
CA LEU A 138 -2.81 -8.83 -11.62
C LEU A 138 -4.11 -8.20 -12.13
N ILE A 139 -4.17 -6.86 -12.25
CA ILE A 139 -5.39 -6.15 -12.66
C ILE A 139 -5.19 -5.51 -14.03
N ASN A 140 -5.78 -6.10 -15.05
CA ASN A 140 -5.79 -5.54 -16.39
C ASN A 140 -6.45 -4.15 -16.39
N GLY A 141 -5.79 -3.15 -16.96
CA GLY A 141 -6.26 -1.76 -17.00
C GLY A 141 -5.73 -0.86 -15.88
N LEU A 142 -4.82 -1.36 -15.04
CA LEU A 142 -4.01 -0.57 -14.11
C LEU A 142 -2.51 -0.63 -14.46
N GLU A 143 -2.17 -1.05 -15.65
CA GLU A 143 -0.80 -1.23 -16.16
C GLU A 143 -0.07 0.12 -16.29
N ASP A 144 -0.79 1.20 -16.59
CA ASP A 144 -0.23 2.55 -16.65
C ASP A 144 -0.03 3.11 -15.23
N THR A 145 1.18 2.92 -14.70
CA THR A 145 1.61 3.38 -13.38
C THR A 145 1.40 4.89 -13.20
N LYS A 146 1.64 5.69 -14.24
CA LYS A 146 1.50 7.15 -14.18
C LYS A 146 0.02 7.55 -14.03
N GLN A 147 -0.86 6.95 -14.83
CA GLN A 147 -2.29 7.19 -14.75
C GLN A 147 -2.86 6.74 -13.40
N TYR A 148 -2.41 5.59 -12.90
CA TYR A 148 -2.86 5.07 -11.61
C TYR A 148 -2.42 5.99 -10.44
N ARG A 149 -1.17 6.48 -10.44
CA ARG A 149 -0.70 7.46 -9.45
C ARG A 149 -1.51 8.76 -9.48
N GLN A 150 -1.83 9.26 -10.67
CA GLN A 150 -2.69 10.44 -10.81
C GLN A 150 -4.10 10.21 -10.24
N MET A 151 -4.67 9.03 -10.45
CA MET A 151 -5.95 8.64 -9.86
C MET A 151 -5.88 8.55 -8.33
N GLN A 152 -4.82 7.94 -7.79
CA GLN A 152 -4.58 7.87 -6.35
C GLN A 152 -4.49 9.27 -5.73
N LEU A 153 -3.66 10.14 -6.32
CA LEU A 153 -3.47 11.51 -5.85
C LEU A 153 -4.76 12.31 -5.91
N GLY A 154 -5.47 12.26 -7.04
CA GLY A 154 -6.76 12.94 -7.20
C GLY A 154 -7.82 12.47 -6.22
N LEU A 155 -7.88 11.17 -5.94
CA LEU A 155 -8.77 10.60 -4.95
C LEU A 155 -8.36 11.03 -3.53
N ALA A 156 -7.07 10.98 -3.18
CA ALA A 156 -6.56 11.39 -1.87
C ALA A 156 -6.91 12.85 -1.57
N HIS A 157 -6.66 13.76 -2.51
CA HIS A 157 -7.06 15.17 -2.37
C HIS A 157 -8.57 15.34 -2.22
N SER A 158 -9.36 14.56 -2.94
CA SER A 158 -10.82 14.63 -2.85
C SER A 158 -11.33 14.12 -1.50
N VAL A 159 -10.73 13.05 -0.98
CA VAL A 159 -11.05 12.50 0.35
C VAL A 159 -10.63 13.47 1.45
N SER A 160 -9.42 14.04 1.40
CA SER A 160 -8.96 15.05 2.36
C SER A 160 -9.90 16.26 2.40
N ARG A 161 -10.28 16.77 1.22
CA ARG A 161 -11.24 17.88 1.11
C ARG A 161 -12.64 17.51 1.64
N TYR A 162 -13.07 16.27 1.48
CA TYR A 162 -14.34 15.78 2.00
C TYR A 162 -14.33 15.64 3.53
N THR A 163 -13.19 15.27 4.10
CA THR A 163 -13.01 15.14 5.56
C THR A 163 -13.11 16.49 6.25
N LEU A 164 -12.76 17.57 5.56
CA LEU A 164 -12.96 18.93 6.02
C LEU A 164 -14.44 19.32 5.80
N SER A 165 -15.19 19.50 6.89
CA SER A 165 -16.57 19.98 6.83
C SER A 165 -16.62 21.45 6.47
N PHE A 166 -16.88 21.76 5.20
CA PHE A 166 -17.03 23.16 4.75
C PHE A 166 -18.37 23.73 5.22
N SER A 167 -18.30 24.70 6.10
CA SER A 167 -19.43 25.56 6.47
C SER A 167 -18.97 27.01 6.44
N SER A 168 -19.63 27.83 5.62
CA SER A 168 -19.30 29.26 5.51
C SER A 168 -19.42 30.02 6.82
N ASP A 169 -20.27 29.51 7.74
CA ASP A 169 -20.58 30.17 9.01
C ASP A 169 -19.62 29.75 10.15
N LYS A 170 -18.75 28.78 9.92
CA LYS A 170 -17.86 28.21 10.95
C LYS A 170 -16.42 28.07 10.44
N VAL A 171 -15.81 29.20 10.12
CA VAL A 171 -14.40 29.26 9.65
C VAL A 171 -13.45 28.67 10.70
N ASP A 172 -13.69 28.90 11.98
CA ASP A 172 -12.88 28.41 13.08
C ASP A 172 -12.85 26.86 13.12
N THR A 173 -13.99 26.22 12.89
CA THR A 173 -14.08 24.75 12.83
C THR A 173 -13.27 24.21 11.66
N MET A 174 -13.25 24.91 10.53
CA MET A 174 -12.46 24.50 9.37
C MET A 174 -10.96 24.61 9.64
N ILE A 175 -10.53 25.68 10.31
CA ILE A 175 -9.12 25.88 10.68
C ILE A 175 -8.68 24.78 11.65
N ILE A 176 -9.46 24.52 12.71
CA ILE A 176 -9.15 23.46 13.70
C ILE A 176 -9.04 22.09 13.02
N GLN A 177 -9.97 21.76 12.14
CA GLN A 177 -9.92 20.48 11.40
C GLN A 177 -8.72 20.39 10.45
N ALA A 178 -8.36 21.49 9.80
CA ALA A 178 -7.20 21.54 8.92
C ALA A 178 -5.88 21.37 9.69
N VAL A 179 -5.75 22.04 10.83
CA VAL A 179 -4.59 21.89 11.73
C VAL A 179 -4.49 20.47 12.27
N SER A 180 -5.59 19.89 12.73
CA SER A 180 -5.61 18.50 13.21
C SER A 180 -5.19 17.50 12.14
N LEU A 181 -5.66 17.70 10.91
CA LEU A 181 -5.24 16.86 9.78
C LEU A 181 -3.74 17.03 9.46
N LEU A 182 -3.23 18.26 9.53
CA LEU A 182 -1.80 18.53 9.35
C LEU A 182 -0.96 17.82 10.40
N GLU A 183 -1.36 17.93 11.67
CA GLU A 183 -0.67 17.23 12.77
C GLU A 183 -0.66 15.70 12.61
N ASP A 184 -1.74 15.12 12.11
CA ASP A 184 -1.80 13.69 11.86
C ASP A 184 -0.89 13.28 10.70
N LEU A 185 -0.81 14.09 9.63
CA LEU A 185 0.11 13.87 8.53
C LEU A 185 1.57 14.00 8.98
N ASP A 186 1.90 14.99 9.80
CA ASP A 186 3.24 15.18 10.36
C ASP A 186 3.67 13.99 11.23
N LYS A 187 2.76 13.43 12.03
CA LYS A 187 3.01 12.21 12.81
C LYS A 187 3.32 11.02 11.91
N GLU A 188 2.55 10.86 10.83
CA GLU A 188 2.79 9.77 9.88
C GLU A 188 4.13 9.92 9.16
N LEU A 189 4.44 11.11 8.67
CA LEU A 189 5.74 11.41 8.05
C LEU A 189 6.90 11.11 9.00
N ASN A 190 6.79 11.54 10.25
CA ASN A 190 7.80 11.25 11.28
C ASN A 190 7.96 9.74 11.50
N ASN A 191 6.86 8.98 11.53
CA ASN A 191 6.92 7.52 11.68
C ASN A 191 7.65 6.85 10.52
N TYR A 192 7.39 7.28 9.27
CA TYR A 192 8.11 6.76 8.10
C TYR A 192 9.59 7.14 8.13
N ALA A 193 9.91 8.38 8.45
CA ALA A 193 11.29 8.85 8.56
C ALA A 193 12.06 8.12 9.65
N MET A 194 11.45 7.88 10.82
CA MET A 194 12.06 7.11 11.90
C MET A 194 12.33 5.67 11.49
N ARG A 195 11.39 5.00 10.82
CA ARG A 195 11.61 3.65 10.30
C ARG A 195 12.72 3.61 9.26
N LEU A 196 12.75 4.59 8.37
CA LEU A 196 13.82 4.70 7.37
C LEU A 196 15.18 4.86 8.06
N LYS A 197 15.28 5.76 9.05
CA LYS A 197 16.51 5.95 9.84
C LYS A 197 16.92 4.68 10.56
N GLU A 198 15.99 4.00 11.21
CA GLU A 198 16.23 2.75 11.93
C GLU A 198 16.79 1.67 10.98
N TRP A 199 16.14 1.42 9.88
CA TRP A 199 16.51 0.34 8.97
C TRP A 199 17.77 0.67 8.16
N TYR A 200 17.90 1.90 7.64
CA TYR A 200 19.08 2.28 6.88
C TYR A 200 20.33 2.44 7.77
N SER A 201 20.17 2.73 9.05
CA SER A 201 21.27 2.82 10.00
C SER A 201 21.98 1.47 10.25
N TRP A 202 21.36 0.35 9.92
CA TRP A 202 22.05 -0.94 9.93
C TRP A 202 23.12 -1.00 8.84
N HIS A 203 22.87 -0.34 7.73
CA HIS A 203 23.77 -0.26 6.59
C HIS A 203 24.74 0.91 6.67
N PHE A 204 24.25 2.09 7.07
CA PHE A 204 25.05 3.31 7.14
C PHE A 204 24.67 4.13 8.40
N PRO A 205 25.14 3.70 9.60
CA PRO A 205 24.73 4.30 10.88
C PRO A 205 25.19 5.75 11.04
N GLU A 206 26.30 6.14 10.39
CA GLU A 206 26.87 7.47 10.52
C GLU A 206 25.98 8.52 9.83
N LEU A 207 25.31 8.16 8.74
CA LEU A 207 24.47 9.10 7.99
C LEU A 207 23.37 9.71 8.86
N ALA A 208 22.77 8.94 9.77
CA ALA A 208 21.71 9.43 10.66
C ALA A 208 22.20 10.47 11.67
N LYS A 209 23.51 10.50 11.95
CA LYS A 209 24.14 11.50 12.84
C LYS A 209 24.51 12.76 12.07
N ILE A 210 24.95 12.62 10.83
CA ILE A 210 25.40 13.70 9.95
C ILE A 210 24.19 14.47 9.42
N VAL A 211 23.17 13.76 8.92
CA VAL A 211 21.97 14.37 8.35
C VAL A 211 20.79 14.20 9.32
N THR A 212 20.49 15.24 10.06
CA THR A 212 19.46 15.21 11.11
C THR A 212 18.05 15.45 10.57
N ASP A 213 17.91 16.29 9.53
CA ASP A 213 16.63 16.58 8.90
C ASP A 213 16.05 15.36 8.17
N ASN A 214 14.76 15.09 8.39
CA ASN A 214 14.11 13.89 7.88
C ASN A 214 13.97 13.87 6.37
N ILE A 215 13.66 15.01 5.76
CA ILE A 215 13.45 15.10 4.29
C ILE A 215 14.80 14.98 3.59
N THR A 216 15.79 15.75 4.02
CA THR A 216 17.16 15.70 3.49
C THR A 216 17.77 14.31 3.65
N TYR A 217 17.54 13.66 4.81
CA TYR A 217 17.98 12.29 5.04
C TYR A 217 17.35 11.31 4.04
N SER A 218 16.04 11.42 3.81
CA SER A 218 15.34 10.56 2.87
C SER A 218 15.82 10.76 1.43
N GLN A 219 16.07 12.01 1.03
CA GLN A 219 16.66 12.34 -0.27
C GLN A 219 18.09 11.78 -0.40
N ALA A 220 18.90 11.89 0.65
CA ALA A 220 20.24 11.32 0.69
C ALA A 220 20.20 9.77 0.55
N VAL A 221 19.30 9.09 1.23
CA VAL A 221 19.12 7.64 1.10
C VAL A 221 18.69 7.24 -0.32
N MET A 222 17.80 8.02 -0.95
CA MET A 222 17.38 7.77 -2.34
C MET A 222 18.53 7.93 -3.32
N LEU A 223 19.39 8.92 -3.11
CA LEU A 223 20.54 9.21 -3.96
C LEU A 223 21.66 8.16 -3.79
N ILE A 224 22.03 7.87 -2.55
CA ILE A 224 23.13 6.99 -2.20
C ILE A 224 22.77 5.51 -2.48
N GLY A 225 21.61 5.07 -2.03
CA GLY A 225 21.24 3.66 -2.06
C GLY A 225 22.21 2.79 -1.25
N MET A 226 23.08 2.05 -1.91
CA MET A 226 24.16 1.33 -1.23
C MET A 226 25.30 2.29 -0.86
N ARG A 227 25.81 2.19 0.37
CA ARG A 227 26.94 3.00 0.88
C ARG A 227 28.14 3.05 -0.07
N THR A 228 28.44 1.93 -0.73
CA THR A 228 29.54 1.83 -1.70
C THR A 228 29.40 2.78 -2.87
N ASN A 229 28.18 3.18 -3.22
CA ASN A 229 27.90 4.08 -4.33
C ASN A 229 28.36 5.52 -4.05
N VAL A 230 28.55 5.91 -2.78
CA VAL A 230 29.01 7.27 -2.42
C VAL A 230 30.29 7.63 -3.15
N LYS A 231 31.18 6.65 -3.37
CA LYS A 231 32.46 6.87 -4.12
C LYS A 231 32.25 7.20 -5.59
N SER A 232 31.15 6.75 -6.18
CA SER A 232 30.84 6.96 -7.60
C SER A 232 29.97 8.19 -7.85
N LEU A 233 29.38 8.78 -6.79
CA LEU A 233 28.57 9.99 -6.91
C LEU A 233 29.47 11.21 -7.17
N THR A 234 29.01 12.08 -8.08
CA THR A 234 29.67 13.37 -8.32
C THR A 234 29.39 14.35 -7.20
N ASP A 235 30.26 15.35 -7.02
CA ASP A 235 30.03 16.40 -6.02
C ASP A 235 28.73 17.17 -6.31
N GLU A 236 28.46 17.45 -7.57
CA GLU A 236 27.24 18.13 -8.00
C GLU A 236 25.97 17.40 -7.53
N GLN A 237 25.94 16.07 -7.67
CA GLN A 237 24.79 15.26 -7.23
C GLN A 237 24.59 15.28 -5.72
N LEU A 238 25.66 15.24 -4.93
CA LEU A 238 25.55 15.35 -3.47
C LEU A 238 25.12 16.75 -3.03
N LEU A 239 25.64 17.79 -3.68
CA LEU A 239 25.30 19.19 -3.39
C LEU A 239 23.86 19.56 -3.73
N GLU A 240 23.16 18.80 -4.60
CA GLU A 240 21.73 18.97 -4.83
C GLU A 240 20.90 18.59 -3.59
N VAL A 241 21.43 17.74 -2.71
CA VAL A 241 20.69 17.18 -1.58
C VAL A 241 21.20 17.74 -0.24
N VAL A 242 22.51 17.86 -0.09
CA VAL A 242 23.15 18.28 1.16
C VAL A 242 24.14 19.41 0.95
N PRO A 243 24.35 20.31 1.94
CA PRO A 243 25.40 21.33 1.89
C PRO A 243 26.81 20.71 1.73
N GLU A 244 27.75 21.49 1.22
CA GLU A 244 29.11 21.06 0.90
C GLU A 244 29.85 20.45 2.10
N GLU A 245 29.72 21.06 3.30
CA GLU A 245 30.29 20.58 4.53
C GLU A 245 29.78 19.17 4.89
N ILE A 246 28.47 18.96 4.78
CA ILE A 246 27.80 17.68 5.04
C ILE A 246 28.19 16.64 3.97
N ALA A 247 28.31 17.05 2.71
CA ALA A 247 28.69 16.15 1.62
C ALA A 247 30.08 15.54 1.85
N GLN A 248 31.02 16.35 2.33
CA GLN A 248 32.37 15.88 2.67
C GLN A 248 32.33 14.89 3.86
N GLU A 249 31.61 15.24 4.93
CA GLU A 249 31.45 14.32 6.06
C GLU A 249 30.82 12.98 5.66
N VAL A 250 29.82 13.00 4.79
CA VAL A 250 29.19 11.78 4.26
C VAL A 250 30.19 10.91 3.50
N ARG A 251 31.08 11.50 2.70
CA ARG A 251 32.13 10.77 1.96
C ARG A 251 33.12 10.11 2.92
N GLU A 252 33.62 10.88 3.88
CA GLU A 252 34.57 10.38 4.87
C GLU A 252 33.95 9.27 5.72
N ALA A 253 32.70 9.47 6.16
CA ALA A 253 31.97 8.46 6.91
C ALA A 253 31.70 7.19 6.10
N ALA A 254 31.41 7.29 4.81
CA ALA A 254 31.18 6.13 3.96
C ALA A 254 32.41 5.23 3.80
N GLU A 255 33.62 5.81 3.90
CA GLU A 255 34.88 5.04 3.81
C GLU A 255 35.17 4.21 5.05
N ILE A 256 34.87 4.75 6.22
CA ILE A 256 35.19 4.15 7.52
C ILE A 256 33.98 3.49 8.21
N SER A 257 32.84 3.50 7.56
CA SER A 257 31.58 3.02 8.15
C SER A 257 31.63 1.54 8.51
N MET A 258 31.10 1.23 9.68
CA MET A 258 31.01 -0.11 10.24
C MET A 258 29.63 -0.77 9.99
N GLY A 259 28.79 -0.19 9.12
CA GLY A 259 27.49 -0.76 8.78
C GLY A 259 27.57 -2.08 8.02
N THR A 260 26.52 -2.87 8.09
CA THR A 260 26.41 -4.16 7.40
C THR A 260 26.07 -3.98 5.93
N GLU A 261 26.40 -4.94 5.11
CA GLU A 261 25.94 -4.97 3.72
C GLU A 261 24.45 -5.33 3.66
N ILE A 262 23.74 -4.75 2.71
CA ILE A 262 22.31 -5.02 2.45
C ILE A 262 22.15 -5.61 1.05
N LEU A 263 21.07 -6.36 0.86
CA LEU A 263 20.69 -6.91 -0.43
C LEU A 263 20.03 -5.84 -1.31
N GLN A 264 20.06 -6.07 -2.63
CA GLN A 264 19.40 -5.17 -3.58
C GLN A 264 17.88 -5.03 -3.33
N GLU A 265 17.25 -6.08 -2.80
CA GLU A 265 15.83 -6.06 -2.43
C GLU A 265 15.59 -5.11 -1.26
N ASP A 266 16.46 -5.12 -0.26
CA ASP A 266 16.38 -4.21 0.90
C ASP A 266 16.59 -2.77 0.47
N GLU A 267 17.57 -2.50 -0.42
CA GLU A 267 17.77 -1.17 -1.00
C GLU A 267 16.51 -0.65 -1.69
N ASN A 268 15.84 -1.48 -2.50
CA ASN A 268 14.62 -1.11 -3.18
C ASN A 268 13.47 -0.80 -2.20
N HIS A 269 13.36 -1.56 -1.11
CA HIS A 269 12.38 -1.31 -0.06
C HIS A 269 12.68 0.01 0.67
N LEU A 270 13.94 0.27 1.00
CA LEU A 270 14.38 1.50 1.65
C LEU A 270 14.14 2.73 0.76
N LYS A 271 14.45 2.64 -0.54
CA LYS A 271 14.13 3.70 -1.51
C LYS A 271 12.64 3.94 -1.64
N THR A 272 11.82 2.89 -1.60
CA THR A 272 10.36 3.02 -1.62
C THR A 272 9.86 3.75 -0.37
N LEU A 273 10.41 3.40 0.80
CA LEU A 273 10.07 4.05 2.07
C LEU A 273 10.53 5.51 2.10
N ALA A 274 11.74 5.80 1.62
CA ALA A 274 12.28 7.15 1.49
C ALA A 274 11.41 8.04 0.58
N ASN A 275 10.94 7.48 -0.55
CA ASN A 275 10.06 8.19 -1.47
C ASN A 275 8.65 8.47 -0.90
N GLN A 276 8.27 7.85 0.22
CA GLN A 276 7.02 8.18 0.93
C GLN A 276 7.20 9.38 1.86
N VAL A 277 8.42 9.69 2.26
CA VAL A 277 8.76 10.84 3.13
C VAL A 277 8.96 12.11 2.30
N VAL A 278 9.55 12.00 1.13
CA VAL A 278 9.77 13.09 0.16
C VAL A 278 8.51 13.40 -0.63
#